data_3e8b079498f52256ec688e5d24085b63
#
_entry.id   3e8b079498f52256ec688e5d24085b63
#
_cell.length_a   1.000
_cell.length_b   1.000
_cell.length_c   1.000
_cell.angle_alpha   90.00
_cell.angle_beta   90.00
_cell.angle_gamma   90.00
#
_symmetry.space_group_name_H-M   'P 1'
#
loop_
_entity.id
_entity.type
_entity.pdbx_description
1 polymer ?
#
loop_
_entity_poly.entity_id
_entity_poly.type
_entity_poly.pdbx_seq_one_letter_code
_entity_poly.pdbx_strand_id
1 'polypeptide(L)'
;MKYDAVIIGAGITGSLIARSLSRFQLKVAVLEKENDIADGATMANSAIVHTGYDPEDGTMKAKMNVRGARLYPDLCKNLGCKYQVVGAYIAATSPEEEEHLNVLADRAERRKLPY
;
A
#
# COMPACT_ATOMS: atom_id res chain seq x y z
N MET A 1 -33.64 -2.52 4.23
CA MET A 1 -32.62 -3.58 4.30
C MET A 1 -31.70 -3.27 5.46
N LYS A 2 -31.27 -4.30 6.22
CA LYS A 2 -30.21 -4.15 7.23
C LYS A 2 -28.92 -4.73 6.67
N TYR A 3 -27.81 -4.04 6.83
CA TYR A 3 -26.46 -4.48 6.51
C TYR A 3 -25.68 -4.68 7.82
N ASP A 4 -24.78 -5.67 7.82
CA ASP A 4 -23.89 -5.94 8.96
C ASP A 4 -22.68 -5.01 8.95
N ALA A 5 -22.25 -4.59 7.75
CA ALA A 5 -21.19 -3.61 7.56
C ALA A 5 -21.45 -2.71 6.35
N VAL A 6 -21.04 -1.46 6.45
CA VAL A 6 -21.07 -0.51 5.34
C VAL A 6 -19.67 0.07 5.17
N ILE A 7 -19.15 0.00 3.95
CA ILE A 7 -17.85 0.57 3.57
C ILE A 7 -18.14 1.83 2.77
N ILE A 8 -17.52 2.93 3.15
CA ILE A 8 -17.64 4.21 2.45
C ILE A 8 -16.38 4.43 1.61
N GLY A 9 -16.56 4.47 0.30
CA GLY A 9 -15.52 4.59 -0.71
C GLY A 9 -15.10 3.23 -1.30
N ALA A 10 -15.12 3.14 -2.63
CA ALA A 10 -14.72 1.97 -3.42
C ALA A 10 -13.34 2.13 -4.08
N GLY A 11 -12.44 2.92 -3.48
CA GLY A 11 -11.03 2.93 -3.80
C GLY A 11 -10.34 1.64 -3.34
N ILE A 12 -9.03 1.51 -3.57
CA ILE A 12 -8.27 0.28 -3.26
C ILE A 12 -8.45 -0.16 -1.80
N THR A 13 -8.49 0.76 -0.86
CA THR A 13 -8.65 0.45 0.57
C THR A 13 -10.01 -0.18 0.84
N GLY A 14 -11.09 0.48 0.41
CA GLY A 14 -12.45 -0.02 0.61
C GLY A 14 -12.69 -1.35 -0.11
N SER A 15 -12.17 -1.49 -1.33
CA SER A 15 -12.27 -2.73 -2.11
C SER A 15 -11.55 -3.90 -1.44
N LEU A 16 -10.37 -3.69 -0.87
CA LEU A 16 -9.63 -4.73 -0.13
C LEU A 16 -10.29 -5.08 1.20
N ILE A 17 -10.93 -4.11 1.87
CA ILE A 17 -11.75 -4.37 3.06
C ILE A 17 -12.97 -5.21 2.68
N ALA A 18 -13.70 -4.83 1.61
CA ALA A 18 -14.84 -5.61 1.11
C ALA A 18 -14.43 -7.04 0.77
N ARG A 19 -13.31 -7.22 0.05
CA ARG A 19 -12.74 -8.54 -0.24
C ARG A 19 -12.41 -9.33 1.02
N SER A 20 -11.90 -8.68 2.04
CA SER A 20 -11.58 -9.36 3.31
C SER A 20 -12.85 -9.79 4.05
N LEU A 21 -13.88 -8.94 4.04
CA LEU A 21 -15.17 -9.23 4.66
C LEU A 21 -15.99 -10.28 3.90
N SER A 22 -15.79 -10.41 2.58
CA SER A 22 -16.50 -11.41 1.77
C SER A 22 -16.21 -12.88 2.15
N ARG A 23 -15.20 -13.10 2.99
CA ARG A 23 -14.91 -14.44 3.54
C ARG A 23 -15.85 -14.85 4.68
N PHE A 24 -16.68 -13.93 5.14
CA PHE A 24 -17.62 -14.12 6.24
C PHE A 24 -19.05 -14.06 5.71
N GLN A 25 -19.99 -14.70 6.41
CA GLN A 25 -21.41 -14.62 6.07
C GLN A 25 -22.01 -13.29 6.57
N LEU A 26 -21.58 -12.18 5.94
CA LEU A 26 -22.00 -10.84 6.27
C LEU A 26 -22.68 -10.18 5.06
N LYS A 27 -23.73 -9.40 5.34
CA LYS A 27 -24.32 -8.48 4.36
C LYS A 27 -23.52 -7.18 4.35
N VAL A 28 -22.63 -7.04 3.36
CA VAL A 28 -21.77 -5.87 3.22
C VAL A 28 -22.30 -4.99 2.11
N ALA A 29 -22.39 -3.68 2.38
CA ALA A 29 -22.61 -2.67 1.35
C ALA A 29 -21.33 -1.85 1.15
N VAL A 30 -21.04 -1.49 -0.09
CA VAL A 30 -20.00 -0.52 -0.44
C VAL A 30 -20.69 0.67 -1.08
N LEU A 31 -20.46 1.87 -0.54
CA LEU A 31 -20.98 3.12 -1.06
C LEU A 31 -19.86 3.91 -1.70
N GLU A 32 -20.04 4.29 -2.95
CA GLU A 32 -19.14 5.16 -3.70
C GLU A 32 -19.88 6.43 -4.11
N LYS A 33 -19.22 7.58 -4.01
CA LYS A 33 -19.79 8.87 -4.39
C LYS A 33 -19.61 9.18 -5.88
N GLU A 34 -18.58 8.62 -6.49
CA GLU A 34 -18.28 8.80 -7.90
C GLU A 34 -19.09 7.82 -8.75
N ASN A 35 -19.09 8.06 -10.05
CA ASN A 35 -19.83 7.22 -11.00
C ASN A 35 -19.17 5.84 -11.23
N ASP A 36 -17.90 5.70 -10.89
CA ASP A 36 -17.16 4.45 -11.02
C ASP A 36 -16.29 4.18 -9.78
N ILE A 37 -15.91 2.92 -9.61
CA ILE A 37 -14.98 2.52 -8.55
C ILE A 37 -13.56 2.99 -8.86
N ALA A 38 -12.78 3.23 -7.81
CA ALA A 38 -11.39 3.66 -7.90
C ALA A 38 -11.15 5.03 -8.57
N ASP A 39 -12.18 5.78 -8.88
CA ASP A 39 -12.11 7.10 -9.52
C ASP A 39 -11.64 8.18 -8.54
N GLY A 40 -10.37 8.13 -8.20
CA GLY A 40 -9.74 9.02 -7.22
C GLY A 40 -8.25 8.71 -7.11
N ALA A 41 -7.70 8.80 -5.89
CA ALA A 41 -6.28 8.53 -5.63
C ALA A 41 -5.83 7.12 -6.07
N THR A 42 -6.75 6.17 -6.15
CA THR A 42 -6.45 4.80 -6.61
C THR A 42 -6.11 4.76 -8.10
N MET A 43 -6.71 5.60 -8.91
CA MET A 43 -6.37 5.72 -10.34
C MET A 43 -5.23 6.71 -10.56
N ALA A 44 -5.17 7.77 -9.76
CA ALA A 44 -4.20 8.86 -9.88
C ALA A 44 -2.94 8.59 -9.04
N ASN A 45 -2.17 7.55 -9.36
CA ASN A 45 -0.91 7.22 -8.70
C ASN A 45 0.10 6.61 -9.68
N SER A 46 1.33 6.42 -9.23
CA SER A 46 2.45 5.90 -10.03
C SER A 46 2.52 4.37 -10.10
N ALA A 47 1.61 3.66 -9.46
CA ALA A 47 1.59 2.19 -9.33
C ALA A 47 2.89 1.59 -8.76
N ILE A 48 3.60 2.34 -7.92
CA ILE A 48 4.83 1.90 -7.26
C ILE A 48 4.48 1.39 -5.86
N VAL A 49 4.86 0.15 -5.58
CA VAL A 49 4.77 -0.43 -4.23
C VAL A 49 6.02 -0.02 -3.45
N HIS A 50 5.85 0.92 -2.54
CA HIS A 50 6.92 1.37 -1.65
C HIS A 50 7.27 0.29 -0.63
N THR A 51 8.55 -0.03 -0.48
CA THR A 51 9.02 -1.10 0.42
C THR A 51 8.97 -0.72 1.90
N GLY A 52 9.00 0.57 2.22
CA GLY A 52 8.84 1.07 3.58
C GLY A 52 10.12 1.62 4.22
N TYR A 53 11.13 2.00 3.45
CA TYR A 53 12.35 2.65 3.96
C TYR A 53 12.14 4.13 4.32
N ASP A 54 11.26 4.84 3.59
CA ASP A 54 11.04 6.27 3.72
C ASP A 54 10.33 6.71 5.02
N PRO A 55 9.22 6.12 5.45
CA PRO A 55 8.49 6.62 6.60
C PRO A 55 9.31 6.55 7.90
N GLU A 56 9.11 7.54 8.77
CA GLU A 56 9.76 7.62 10.09
C GLU A 56 9.45 6.41 10.97
N ASP A 57 10.45 6.01 11.77
CA ASP A 57 10.33 4.90 12.72
C ASP A 57 9.23 5.17 13.76
N GLY A 58 8.59 4.11 14.23
CA GLY A 58 7.51 4.19 15.23
C GLY A 58 6.15 4.60 14.69
N THR A 59 6.06 5.09 13.45
CA THR A 59 4.80 5.52 12.87
C THR A 59 3.95 4.35 12.35
N MET A 60 2.62 4.53 12.36
CA MET A 60 1.70 3.57 11.74
C MET A 60 1.95 3.47 10.23
N LYS A 61 2.34 4.58 9.57
CA LYS A 61 2.71 4.62 8.16
C LYS A 61 3.87 3.65 7.87
N ALA A 62 4.95 3.69 8.66
CA ALA A 62 6.07 2.77 8.50
C ALA A 62 5.64 1.31 8.64
N LYS A 63 4.90 1.00 9.71
CA LYS A 63 4.41 -0.35 10.00
C LYS A 63 3.54 -0.91 8.89
N MET A 64 2.57 -0.12 8.42
CA MET A 64 1.63 -0.57 7.39
C MET A 64 2.27 -0.64 6.01
N ASN A 65 3.23 0.26 5.71
CA ASN A 65 3.95 0.24 4.44
C ASN A 65 4.78 -1.05 4.29
N VAL A 66 5.60 -1.38 5.29
CA VAL A 66 6.39 -2.63 5.29
C VAL A 66 5.48 -3.87 5.19
N ARG A 67 4.41 -3.89 5.97
CA ARG A 67 3.45 -5.00 5.96
C ARG A 67 2.75 -5.12 4.60
N GLY A 68 2.30 -4.00 4.05
CA GLY A 68 1.64 -3.94 2.74
C GLY A 68 2.54 -4.46 1.63
N ALA A 69 3.79 -3.98 1.57
CA ALA A 69 4.77 -4.41 0.58
C ALA A 69 4.97 -5.94 0.58
N ARG A 70 5.05 -6.54 1.76
CA ARG A 70 5.20 -8.01 1.91
C ARG A 70 3.98 -8.81 1.45
N LEU A 71 2.79 -8.23 1.53
CA LEU A 71 1.55 -8.88 1.11
C LEU A 71 1.27 -8.73 -0.39
N TYR A 72 1.89 -7.74 -1.04
CA TYR A 72 1.56 -7.36 -2.42
C TYR A 72 1.79 -8.47 -3.46
N PRO A 73 2.92 -9.24 -3.43
CA PRO A 73 3.15 -10.30 -4.41
C PRO A 73 2.04 -11.35 -4.41
N ASP A 74 1.68 -11.86 -3.24
CA ASP A 74 0.61 -12.87 -3.11
C ASP A 74 -0.76 -12.29 -3.43
N LEU A 75 -1.01 -11.04 -3.06
CA LEU A 75 -2.25 -10.35 -3.40
C LEU A 75 -2.41 -10.23 -4.91
N CYS A 76 -1.38 -9.76 -5.61
CA CYS A 76 -1.40 -9.61 -7.06
C CYS A 76 -1.57 -10.96 -7.77
N LYS A 77 -0.87 -11.99 -7.31
CA LYS A 77 -1.04 -13.37 -7.81
C LYS A 77 -2.49 -13.85 -7.66
N ASN A 78 -3.11 -13.63 -6.50
CA ASN A 78 -4.47 -14.05 -6.21
C ASN A 78 -5.54 -13.25 -6.99
N LEU A 79 -5.23 -12.03 -7.36
CA LEU A 79 -6.11 -11.15 -8.14
C LEU A 79 -5.86 -11.22 -9.65
N GLY A 80 -4.83 -11.94 -10.09
CA GLY A 80 -4.39 -11.95 -11.49
C GLY A 80 -3.82 -10.60 -11.96
N CYS A 81 -3.35 -9.75 -11.04
CA CYS A 81 -2.74 -8.47 -11.36
C CYS A 81 -1.27 -8.63 -11.73
N LYS A 82 -0.81 -7.85 -12.69
CA LYS A 82 0.62 -7.79 -13.03
C LYS A 82 1.40 -7.17 -11.88
N TYR A 83 2.48 -7.84 -11.46
CA TYR A 83 3.44 -7.36 -10.47
C TYR A 83 4.84 -7.67 -10.94
N GLN A 84 5.73 -6.68 -10.90
CA GLN A 84 7.12 -6.83 -11.33
C GLN A 84 8.05 -6.23 -10.28
N VAL A 85 9.12 -6.93 -9.97
CA VAL A 85 10.21 -6.42 -9.14
C VAL A 85 11.26 -5.83 -10.08
N VAL A 86 11.25 -4.52 -10.22
CA VAL A 86 12.12 -3.79 -11.15
C VAL A 86 13.26 -3.06 -10.44
N GLY A 87 13.19 -2.96 -9.11
CA GLY A 87 14.11 -2.15 -8.32
C GLY A 87 13.86 -0.63 -8.45
N ALA A 88 14.61 0.13 -7.67
CA ALA A 88 14.67 1.59 -7.74
C ALA A 88 16.04 2.05 -7.24
N TYR A 89 16.47 3.20 -7.69
CA TYR A 89 17.67 3.86 -7.20
C TYR A 89 17.29 5.18 -6.54
N ILE A 90 17.95 5.48 -5.43
CA ILE A 90 17.90 6.78 -4.79
C ILE A 90 19.30 7.36 -4.92
N ALA A 91 19.42 8.53 -5.52
CA ALA A 91 20.68 9.21 -5.72
C ALA A 91 20.74 10.49 -4.89
N ALA A 92 21.86 10.73 -4.24
CA ALA A 92 22.19 11.98 -3.59
C ALA A 92 23.03 12.84 -4.54
N THR A 93 22.75 14.15 -4.59
CA THR A 93 23.46 15.13 -5.40
C THR A 93 24.13 16.21 -4.55
N SER A 94 23.95 16.17 -3.23
CA SER A 94 24.59 17.07 -2.26
C SER A 94 25.01 16.30 -1.00
N PRO A 95 25.93 16.85 -0.18
CA PRO A 95 26.33 16.26 1.08
C PRO A 95 25.15 16.04 2.06
N GLU A 96 24.21 16.97 2.09
CA GLU A 96 23.02 16.88 2.95
C GLU A 96 22.11 15.73 2.50
N GLU A 97 21.96 15.54 1.19
CA GLU A 97 21.20 14.41 0.63
C GLU A 97 21.92 13.08 0.88
N GLU A 98 23.26 13.06 0.87
CA GLU A 98 24.04 11.88 1.20
C GLU A 98 23.83 11.46 2.67
N GLU A 99 23.82 12.42 3.60
CA GLU A 99 23.49 12.14 4.99
C GLU A 99 22.07 11.55 5.13
N HIS A 100 21.10 12.13 4.41
CA HIS A 100 19.75 11.59 4.40
C HIS A 100 19.68 10.18 3.79
N LEU A 101 20.45 9.91 2.74
CA LEU A 101 20.54 8.58 2.12
C LEU A 101 21.00 7.52 3.12
N ASN A 102 21.99 7.85 3.96
CA ASN A 102 22.46 6.98 5.02
C ASN A 102 21.35 6.67 6.05
N VAL A 103 20.53 7.66 6.40
CA VAL A 103 19.36 7.45 7.28
C VAL A 103 18.34 6.49 6.66
N LEU A 104 18.11 6.59 5.34
CA LEU A 104 17.20 5.67 4.64
C LEU A 104 17.77 4.25 4.56
N ALA A 105 19.06 4.11 4.33
CA ALA A 105 19.76 2.81 4.32
C ALA A 105 19.66 2.13 5.69
N ASP A 106 19.96 2.83 6.78
CA ASP A 106 19.82 2.34 8.15
C ASP A 106 18.39 1.88 8.46
N ARG A 107 17.39 2.64 8.01
CA ARG A 107 15.98 2.24 8.17
C ARG A 107 15.67 0.96 7.40
N ALA A 108 16.16 0.84 6.16
CA ALA A 108 15.96 -0.35 5.33
C ALA A 108 16.55 -1.58 6.01
N GLU A 109 17.78 -1.47 6.54
CA GLU A 109 18.47 -2.55 7.24
C GLU A 109 17.70 -2.98 8.49
N ARG A 110 17.36 -2.06 9.39
CA ARG A 110 16.58 -2.35 10.61
C ARG A 110 15.24 -3.01 10.32
N ARG A 111 14.61 -2.66 9.21
CA ARG A 111 13.31 -3.22 8.77
C ARG A 111 13.47 -4.48 7.92
N LYS A 112 14.70 -4.93 7.68
CA LYS A 112 15.02 -6.10 6.83
C LYS A 112 14.37 -5.99 5.45
N LEU A 113 14.51 -4.83 4.84
CA LEU A 113 14.06 -4.56 3.48
C LEU A 113 15.18 -4.91 2.51
N PRO A 114 14.87 -5.40 1.30
CA PRO A 114 15.87 -5.55 0.24
C PRO A 114 16.31 -4.15 -0.24
N TYR A 115 17.60 -3.90 -0.36
CA TYR A 115 18.21 -2.68 -0.90
C TYR A 115 19.54 -2.99 -1.55
#